data_2032982de84a30d68f20198e2fe6ca05
#
_entry.id   2032982de84a30d68f20198e2fe6ca05
#
_cell.length_a   1.000
_cell.length_b   1.000
_cell.length_c   1.000
_cell.angle_alpha   90.00
_cell.angle_beta   90.00
_cell.angle_gamma   90.00
#
_symmetry.space_group_name_H-M   'P 1'
#
loop_
_entity.id
_entity.type
_entity.pdbx_description
1 polymer ?
#
loop_
_entity_poly.entity_id
_entity_poly.type
_entity_poly.pdbx_seq_one_letter_code
_entity_poly.pdbx_strand_id
1 'polypeptide(L)'
;MHIAIVDYGMGNLRSVSQALQHVAADCKISIANDPKEILRSDRVVLPGQGAMPDCMKQLRSSGLLDAVIESAREKPLLGICVGEQMLFEESEERKPGVATNTACLARMPGKVVRFVLSGTQEDGSEYKIPHMGWNQVRQDRDHPLWHGIPDMSSFYFVHSYYVSASDPEDTVGSTNYGGWFTSAVARDNIFATQFHPEKSAQYGLKLYQNF
;
A
#
# COMPACT_ATOMS: atom_id res chain seq x y z
N MET A 1 6.30 16.98 14.39
CA MET A 1 6.23 16.22 13.14
C MET A 1 4.83 16.33 12.55
N HIS A 2 4.71 16.45 11.22
CA HIS A 2 3.44 16.52 10.50
C HIS A 2 3.35 15.38 9.50
N ILE A 3 2.29 14.56 9.59
CA ILE A 3 1.99 13.46 8.67
C ILE A 3 0.76 13.84 7.86
N ALA A 4 0.88 13.90 6.55
CA ALA A 4 -0.23 14.17 5.63
C ALA A 4 -0.74 12.86 5.02
N ILE A 5 -2.04 12.62 5.13
CA ILE A 5 -2.75 11.53 4.45
C ILE A 5 -3.35 12.11 3.17
N VAL A 6 -2.95 11.61 2.02
CA VAL A 6 -3.39 12.13 0.72
C VAL A 6 -4.87 11.84 0.50
N ASP A 7 -5.68 12.89 0.33
CA ASP A 7 -7.10 12.80 -0.01
C ASP A 7 -7.34 13.17 -1.47
N TYR A 8 -7.31 12.17 -2.32
CA TYR A 8 -7.68 12.30 -3.73
C TYR A 8 -9.07 11.72 -4.04
N GLY A 9 -9.91 11.57 -3.00
CA GLY A 9 -11.28 11.06 -3.11
C GLY A 9 -11.41 9.54 -3.03
N MET A 10 -10.30 8.82 -2.78
CA MET A 10 -10.29 7.35 -2.68
C MET A 10 -9.49 6.91 -1.44
N GLY A 11 -9.92 5.82 -0.81
CA GLY A 11 -9.23 5.24 0.34
C GLY A 11 -9.98 5.36 1.66
N ASN A 12 -9.54 4.57 2.64
CA ASN A 12 -10.12 4.54 3.99
C ASN A 12 -9.47 5.60 4.89
N LEU A 13 -9.58 6.88 4.50
CA LEU A 13 -8.88 8.02 5.11
C LEU A 13 -9.14 8.13 6.62
N ARG A 14 -10.40 7.93 7.04
CA ARG A 14 -10.79 8.08 8.44
C ARG A 14 -10.12 7.04 9.34
N SER A 15 -10.13 5.77 8.94
CA SER A 15 -9.51 4.72 9.74
C SER A 15 -8.00 4.86 9.79
N VAL A 16 -7.36 5.25 8.67
CA VAL A 16 -5.92 5.55 8.63
C VAL A 16 -5.58 6.72 9.57
N SER A 17 -6.36 7.81 9.51
CA SER A 17 -6.17 8.98 10.38
C SER A 17 -6.34 8.63 11.86
N GLN A 18 -7.37 7.87 12.22
CA GLN A 18 -7.61 7.43 13.60
C GLN A 18 -6.48 6.52 14.12
N ALA A 19 -6.00 5.58 13.29
CA ALA A 19 -4.90 4.70 13.66
C ALA A 19 -3.60 5.50 13.91
N LEU A 20 -3.25 6.43 13.03
CA LEU A 20 -2.10 7.32 13.20
C LEU A 20 -2.22 8.22 14.44
N GLN A 21 -3.38 8.84 14.66
CA GLN A 21 -3.63 9.67 15.85
C GLN A 21 -3.48 8.87 17.14
N HIS A 22 -3.88 7.59 17.12
CA HIS A 22 -3.76 6.71 18.30
C HIS A 22 -2.31 6.42 18.69
N VAL A 23 -1.42 6.23 17.70
CA VAL A 23 -0.02 5.85 17.96
C VAL A 23 0.96 7.02 17.95
N ALA A 24 0.56 8.18 17.42
CA ALA A 24 1.40 9.36 17.23
C ALA A 24 0.69 10.63 17.76
N ALA A 25 0.26 10.59 19.03
CA ALA A 25 -0.55 11.66 19.64
C ALA A 25 0.15 13.03 19.62
N ASP A 26 1.49 13.06 19.64
CA ASP A 26 2.29 14.30 19.60
C ASP A 26 2.53 14.82 18.17
N CYS A 27 2.01 14.14 17.15
CA CYS A 27 2.16 14.53 15.76
C CYS A 27 0.89 15.22 15.23
N LYS A 28 1.07 16.19 14.35
CA LYS A 28 -0.03 16.71 13.54
C LYS A 28 -0.38 15.68 12.47
N ILE A 29 -1.59 15.13 12.50
CA ILE A 29 -2.12 14.26 11.44
C ILE A 29 -3.17 15.04 10.66
N SER A 30 -3.04 15.13 9.35
CA SER A 30 -4.03 15.80 8.50
C SER A 30 -4.45 14.93 7.31
N ILE A 31 -5.71 15.04 6.93
CA ILE A 31 -6.24 14.54 5.66
C ILE A 31 -6.13 15.71 4.69
N ALA A 32 -5.20 15.61 3.74
CA ALA A 32 -4.75 16.71 2.90
C ALA A 32 -5.24 16.57 1.45
N ASN A 33 -6.01 17.56 1.00
CA ASN A 33 -6.45 17.73 -0.39
C ASN A 33 -5.85 18.98 -1.07
N ASP A 34 -4.87 19.63 -0.42
CA ASP A 34 -4.08 20.73 -0.96
C ASP A 34 -2.64 20.25 -1.22
N PRO A 35 -2.12 20.38 -2.46
CA PRO A 35 -0.73 20.04 -2.79
C PRO A 35 0.30 20.68 -1.86
N LYS A 36 0.06 21.94 -1.46
CA LYS A 36 0.98 22.68 -0.57
C LYS A 36 1.04 22.06 0.84
N GLU A 37 -0.06 21.53 1.32
CA GLU A 37 -0.08 20.86 2.62
C GLU A 37 0.71 19.54 2.57
N ILE A 38 0.55 18.75 1.51
CA ILE A 38 1.32 17.52 1.27
C ILE A 38 2.82 17.84 1.20
N LEU A 39 3.20 18.85 0.41
CA LEU A 39 4.60 19.24 0.23
C LEU A 39 5.24 19.80 1.51
N ARG A 40 4.47 20.41 2.42
CA ARG A 40 4.98 20.93 3.70
C ARG A 40 5.02 19.91 4.83
N SER A 41 4.42 18.74 4.64
CA SER A 41 4.45 17.68 5.65
C SER A 41 5.83 17.03 5.75
N ASP A 42 6.11 16.42 6.90
CA ASP A 42 7.36 15.68 7.12
C ASP A 42 7.28 14.26 6.56
N ARG A 43 6.08 13.66 6.55
CA ARG A 43 5.80 12.30 6.06
C ARG A 43 4.48 12.28 5.31
N VAL A 44 4.35 11.36 4.36
CA VAL A 44 3.16 11.23 3.52
C VAL A 44 2.63 9.80 3.57
N VAL A 45 1.33 9.66 3.76
CA VAL A 45 0.62 8.38 3.60
C VAL A 45 -0.24 8.46 2.35
N LEU A 46 -0.04 7.51 1.44
CA LEU A 46 -0.82 7.33 0.21
C LEU A 46 -1.73 6.12 0.38
N PRO A 47 -2.96 6.28 0.87
CA PRO A 47 -3.92 5.21 0.90
C PRO A 47 -4.52 4.99 -0.49
N GLY A 48 -5.10 3.81 -0.72
CA GLY A 48 -5.85 3.55 -1.94
C GLY A 48 -6.90 2.46 -1.72
N GLN A 49 -8.04 2.62 -2.39
CA GLN A 49 -9.12 1.65 -2.36
C GLN A 49 -9.91 1.72 -3.67
N GLY A 50 -10.37 0.58 -4.17
CA GLY A 50 -11.12 0.49 -5.41
C GLY A 50 -10.24 0.07 -6.59
N ALA A 51 -10.68 0.33 -7.81
CA ALA A 51 -9.98 -0.08 -9.02
C ALA A 51 -8.83 0.89 -9.38
N MET A 52 -7.69 0.34 -9.80
CA MET A 52 -6.51 1.11 -10.20
C MET A 52 -6.80 2.23 -11.23
N PRO A 53 -7.58 1.98 -12.31
CA PRO A 53 -7.89 3.04 -13.28
C PRO A 53 -8.61 4.24 -12.67
N ASP A 54 -9.47 3.98 -11.68
CA ASP A 54 -10.23 5.05 -11.02
C ASP A 54 -9.36 5.79 -10.02
N CYS A 55 -8.52 5.08 -9.26
CA CYS A 55 -7.56 5.71 -8.35
C CYS A 55 -6.60 6.63 -9.10
N MET A 56 -6.00 6.17 -10.21
CA MET A 56 -5.10 7.01 -11.02
C MET A 56 -5.81 8.18 -11.67
N LYS A 57 -7.06 7.99 -12.12
CA LYS A 57 -7.89 9.09 -12.65
C LYS A 57 -8.17 10.14 -11.58
N GLN A 58 -8.60 9.72 -10.39
CA GLN A 58 -8.91 10.63 -9.28
C GLN A 58 -7.66 11.39 -8.81
N LEU A 59 -6.52 10.70 -8.66
CA LEU A 59 -5.27 11.36 -8.28
C LEU A 59 -4.84 12.43 -9.29
N ARG A 60 -5.01 12.17 -10.59
CA ARG A 60 -4.71 13.16 -11.65
C ARG A 60 -5.70 14.34 -11.61
N SER A 61 -6.99 14.06 -11.48
CA SER A 61 -8.04 15.10 -11.50
C SER A 61 -8.10 15.94 -10.23
N SER A 62 -7.60 15.42 -9.09
CA SER A 62 -7.50 16.19 -7.84
C SER A 62 -6.41 17.26 -7.84
N GLY A 63 -5.47 17.21 -8.80
CA GLY A 63 -4.30 18.08 -8.83
C GLY A 63 -3.20 17.73 -7.84
N LEU A 64 -3.30 16.56 -7.17
CA LEU A 64 -2.33 16.11 -6.16
C LEU A 64 -1.19 15.27 -6.74
N LEU A 65 -1.26 14.88 -8.01
CA LEU A 65 -0.32 13.96 -8.64
C LEU A 65 1.15 14.40 -8.45
N ASP A 66 1.46 15.65 -8.80
CA ASP A 66 2.83 16.16 -8.74
C ASP A 66 3.35 16.22 -7.30
N ALA A 67 2.51 16.63 -6.35
CA ALA A 67 2.87 16.66 -4.94
C ALA A 67 3.16 15.25 -4.36
N VAL A 68 2.41 14.24 -4.79
CA VAL A 68 2.66 12.84 -4.42
C VAL A 68 3.96 12.34 -5.04
N ILE A 69 4.21 12.63 -6.32
CA ILE A 69 5.45 12.25 -7.01
C ILE A 69 6.67 12.89 -6.36
N GLU A 70 6.61 14.18 -6.03
CA GLU A 70 7.69 14.90 -5.36
C GLU A 70 7.92 14.35 -3.94
N SER A 71 6.85 14.14 -3.18
CA SER A 71 6.94 13.54 -1.85
C SER A 71 7.56 12.13 -1.88
N ALA A 72 7.24 11.32 -2.87
CA ALA A 72 7.83 9.99 -3.05
C ALA A 72 9.33 10.01 -3.36
N ARG A 73 9.90 11.17 -3.73
CA ARG A 73 11.34 11.34 -3.97
C ARG A 73 12.08 11.85 -2.73
N GLU A 74 11.43 12.67 -1.90
CA GLU A 74 12.14 13.52 -0.94
C GLU A 74 11.87 13.19 0.52
N LYS A 75 10.77 12.51 0.82
CA LYS A 75 10.36 12.27 2.22
C LYS A 75 9.77 10.88 2.44
N PRO A 76 9.76 10.38 3.69
CA PRO A 76 9.16 9.08 3.98
C PRO A 76 7.72 9.01 3.47
N LEU A 77 7.43 8.03 2.62
CA LEU A 77 6.12 7.77 2.06
C LEU A 77 5.68 6.34 2.37
N LEU A 78 4.47 6.22 2.93
CA LEU A 78 3.81 4.94 3.20
C LEU A 78 2.66 4.72 2.22
N GLY A 79 2.80 3.76 1.30
CA GLY A 79 1.72 3.31 0.42
C GLY A 79 0.88 2.21 1.10
N ILE A 80 -0.46 2.25 0.96
CA ILE A 80 -1.36 1.28 1.57
C ILE A 80 -2.32 0.70 0.53
N CYS A 81 -2.31 -0.63 0.37
CA CYS A 81 -3.16 -1.40 -0.53
C CYS A 81 -3.03 -0.91 -1.99
N VAL A 82 -4.07 -0.33 -2.59
CA VAL A 82 -3.95 0.26 -3.93
C VAL A 82 -2.91 1.39 -3.96
N GLY A 83 -2.67 2.08 -2.81
CA GLY A 83 -1.59 3.07 -2.69
C GLY A 83 -0.19 2.47 -2.89
N GLU A 84 0.07 1.22 -2.44
CA GLU A 84 1.29 0.47 -2.79
C GLU A 84 1.35 0.23 -4.29
N GLN A 85 0.27 -0.30 -4.85
CA GLN A 85 0.19 -0.66 -6.26
C GLN A 85 0.39 0.55 -7.18
N MET A 86 -0.12 1.73 -6.80
CA MET A 86 0.05 2.98 -7.55
C MET A 86 1.51 3.41 -7.72
N LEU A 87 2.41 2.98 -6.84
CA LEU A 87 3.84 3.34 -6.90
C LEU A 87 4.59 2.64 -8.03
N PHE A 88 4.07 1.55 -8.58
CA PHE A 88 4.70 0.79 -9.66
C PHE A 88 4.56 1.45 -11.02
N GLU A 89 5.07 0.83 -12.09
CA GLU A 89 5.05 1.41 -13.44
C GLU A 89 3.67 1.30 -14.07
N GLU A 90 3.04 0.12 -13.94
CA GLU A 90 1.74 -0.16 -14.55
C GLU A 90 0.97 -1.24 -13.80
N SER A 91 -0.33 -1.32 -14.07
CA SER A 91 -1.23 -2.34 -13.54
C SER A 91 -1.97 -3.07 -14.66
N GLU A 92 -2.08 -4.39 -14.53
CA GLU A 92 -2.94 -5.22 -15.40
C GLU A 92 -4.43 -4.96 -15.16
N GLU A 93 -4.80 -4.27 -14.06
CA GLU A 93 -6.17 -3.86 -13.82
C GLU A 93 -6.56 -2.74 -14.78
N ARG A 94 -7.54 -3.02 -15.62
CA ARG A 94 -7.96 -2.17 -16.74
C ARG A 94 -9.44 -1.86 -16.68
N LYS A 95 -9.84 -0.77 -17.32
CA LYS A 95 -11.26 -0.54 -17.59
C LYS A 95 -11.79 -1.58 -18.56
N PRO A 96 -13.05 -1.99 -18.44
CA PRO A 96 -13.69 -2.86 -19.45
C PRO A 96 -13.52 -2.26 -20.85
N GLY A 97 -13.11 -3.12 -21.82
CA GLY A 97 -12.90 -2.73 -23.21
C GLY A 97 -11.58 -2.01 -23.52
N VAL A 98 -10.72 -1.75 -22.52
CA VAL A 98 -9.39 -1.17 -22.72
C VAL A 98 -8.34 -2.29 -22.80
N ALA A 99 -7.55 -2.30 -23.87
CA ALA A 99 -6.54 -3.35 -24.10
C ALA A 99 -5.21 -3.07 -23.37
N THR A 100 -4.88 -1.79 -23.10
CA THR A 100 -3.63 -1.38 -22.50
C THR A 100 -3.71 -1.40 -20.97
N ASN A 101 -2.59 -1.72 -20.33
CA ASN A 101 -2.43 -1.63 -18.88
C ASN A 101 -2.64 -0.20 -18.38
N THR A 102 -3.02 -0.07 -17.11
CA THR A 102 -3.16 1.24 -16.47
C THR A 102 -1.80 1.76 -16.04
N ALA A 103 -1.35 2.89 -16.62
CA ALA A 103 -0.11 3.55 -16.21
C ALA A 103 -0.24 4.14 -14.81
N CYS A 104 0.73 3.82 -13.95
CA CYS A 104 0.80 4.23 -12.55
C CYS A 104 1.86 5.34 -12.33
N LEU A 105 2.47 5.45 -11.13
CA LEU A 105 3.37 6.54 -10.75
C LEU A 105 4.84 6.31 -11.15
N ALA A 106 5.23 5.08 -11.48
CA ALA A 106 6.58 4.68 -11.86
C ALA A 106 7.66 5.13 -10.85
N ARG A 107 7.40 4.95 -9.55
CA ARG A 107 8.36 5.20 -8.46
C ARG A 107 9.14 3.96 -8.09
N MET A 108 8.57 2.79 -8.36
CA MET A 108 9.17 1.48 -8.16
C MET A 108 9.13 0.69 -9.47
N PRO A 109 10.21 -0.02 -9.84
CA PRO A 109 10.24 -0.81 -11.05
C PRO A 109 9.41 -2.09 -10.88
N GLY A 110 8.63 -2.42 -11.90
CA GLY A 110 7.76 -3.59 -11.91
C GLY A 110 6.32 -3.24 -12.19
N LYS A 111 5.45 -4.19 -11.99
CA LYS A 111 4.03 -4.07 -12.35
C LYS A 111 3.10 -4.67 -11.31
N VAL A 112 1.81 -4.33 -11.42
CA VAL A 112 0.72 -4.93 -10.66
C VAL A 112 0.05 -6.00 -11.52
N VAL A 113 -0.05 -7.21 -10.97
CA VAL A 113 -0.58 -8.38 -11.69
C VAL A 113 -1.79 -8.96 -10.98
N ARG A 114 -2.67 -9.61 -11.73
CA ARG A 114 -3.83 -10.29 -11.17
C ARG A 114 -3.42 -11.65 -10.60
N PHE A 115 -4.07 -12.08 -9.50
CA PHE A 115 -3.94 -13.46 -9.03
C PHE A 115 -4.37 -14.47 -10.10
N VAL A 116 -3.53 -15.49 -10.27
CA VAL A 116 -3.87 -16.73 -10.99
C VAL A 116 -3.71 -17.85 -9.97
N LEU A 117 -4.81 -18.29 -9.43
CA LEU A 117 -4.85 -19.26 -8.34
C LEU A 117 -5.25 -20.64 -8.88
N SER A 118 -4.63 -21.68 -8.30
CA SER A 118 -4.97 -23.08 -8.57
C SER A 118 -4.86 -23.88 -7.27
N GLY A 119 -5.63 -24.97 -7.18
CA GLY A 119 -5.62 -25.85 -6.02
C GLY A 119 -6.57 -25.42 -4.91
N THR A 120 -6.40 -26.04 -3.74
CA THR A 120 -7.24 -25.86 -2.57
C THR A 120 -6.44 -25.40 -1.38
N GLN A 121 -7.10 -24.73 -0.44
CA GLN A 121 -6.57 -24.36 0.85
C GLN A 121 -6.43 -25.61 1.76
N GLU A 122 -5.79 -25.46 2.91
CA GLU A 122 -5.58 -26.56 3.86
C GLU A 122 -6.89 -27.19 4.37
N ASP A 123 -7.96 -26.40 4.42
CA ASP A 123 -9.31 -26.85 4.81
C ASP A 123 -10.10 -27.52 3.66
N GLY A 124 -9.47 -27.68 2.49
CA GLY A 124 -10.08 -28.27 1.29
C GLY A 124 -10.94 -27.30 0.46
N SER A 125 -11.09 -26.04 0.88
CA SER A 125 -11.82 -25.04 0.10
C SER A 125 -10.96 -24.51 -1.07
N GLU A 126 -11.61 -24.06 -2.14
CA GLU A 126 -10.92 -23.42 -3.26
C GLU A 126 -10.43 -22.02 -2.87
N TYR A 127 -9.27 -21.62 -3.39
CA TYR A 127 -8.83 -20.23 -3.29
C TYR A 127 -9.80 -19.32 -4.03
N LYS A 128 -10.13 -18.17 -3.41
CA LYS A 128 -11.06 -17.18 -3.95
C LYS A 128 -10.34 -15.88 -4.30
N ILE A 129 -10.80 -15.20 -5.33
CA ILE A 129 -10.41 -13.83 -5.66
C ILE A 129 -11.64 -12.94 -5.41
N PRO A 130 -11.50 -11.90 -4.55
CA PRO A 130 -10.28 -11.39 -3.93
C PRO A 130 -9.74 -12.28 -2.79
N HIS A 131 -8.42 -12.23 -2.56
CA HIS A 131 -7.80 -12.62 -1.28
C HIS A 131 -8.35 -11.70 -0.21
N MET A 132 -9.14 -12.21 0.71
CA MET A 132 -9.81 -11.42 1.74
C MET A 132 -9.74 -12.12 3.09
N GLY A 133 -9.19 -11.43 4.09
CA GLY A 133 -9.08 -11.93 5.46
C GLY A 133 -7.69 -11.73 6.05
N TRP A 134 -7.47 -12.41 7.18
CA TRP A 134 -6.19 -12.39 7.87
C TRP A 134 -5.23 -13.40 7.23
N ASN A 135 -3.99 -12.98 7.02
CA ASN A 135 -2.93 -13.85 6.54
C ASN A 135 -1.58 -13.41 7.10
N GLN A 136 -0.62 -14.32 7.11
CA GLN A 136 0.69 -14.09 7.70
C GLN A 136 1.63 -13.42 6.68
N VAL A 137 2.45 -12.51 7.19
CA VAL A 137 3.51 -11.84 6.43
C VAL A 137 4.86 -12.34 6.92
N ARG A 138 5.61 -12.98 6.03
CA ARG A 138 7.02 -13.28 6.23
C ARG A 138 7.84 -12.03 5.96
N GLN A 139 8.72 -11.68 6.87
CA GLN A 139 9.67 -10.58 6.70
C GLN A 139 10.88 -11.09 5.90
N ASP A 140 10.96 -10.72 4.63
CA ASP A 140 12.04 -11.18 3.74
C ASP A 140 13.36 -10.44 3.97
N ARG A 141 13.28 -9.22 4.52
CA ARG A 141 14.44 -8.37 4.86
C ARG A 141 14.16 -7.54 6.10
N ASP A 142 15.21 -7.23 6.85
CA ASP A 142 15.15 -6.28 7.96
C ASP A 142 14.78 -4.87 7.45
N HIS A 143 13.84 -4.24 8.12
CA HIS A 143 13.46 -2.86 7.87
C HIS A 143 12.98 -2.19 9.16
N PRO A 144 13.26 -0.89 9.38
CA PRO A 144 12.84 -0.19 10.61
C PRO A 144 11.35 -0.27 10.91
N LEU A 145 10.49 -0.34 9.88
CA LEU A 145 9.05 -0.46 10.06
C LEU A 145 8.62 -1.83 10.62
N TRP A 146 9.45 -2.85 10.55
CA TRP A 146 9.22 -4.15 11.19
C TRP A 146 9.62 -4.19 12.67
N HIS A 147 10.25 -3.13 13.21
CA HIS A 147 10.72 -3.13 14.59
C HIS A 147 9.60 -3.47 15.60
N GLY A 148 9.82 -4.53 16.39
CA GLY A 148 8.85 -5.02 17.38
C GLY A 148 7.62 -5.71 16.80
N ILE A 149 7.64 -6.06 15.51
CA ILE A 149 6.65 -6.90 14.84
C ILE A 149 7.31 -8.27 14.59
N PRO A 150 6.84 -9.36 15.21
CA PRO A 150 7.40 -10.69 14.95
C PRO A 150 7.24 -11.11 13.51
N ASP A 151 8.20 -11.90 13.00
CA ASP A 151 8.04 -12.56 11.72
C ASP A 151 6.77 -13.42 11.69
N MET A 152 6.16 -13.60 10.51
CA MET A 152 4.90 -14.32 10.34
C MET A 152 3.71 -13.73 11.13
N SER A 153 3.77 -12.45 11.52
CA SER A 153 2.60 -11.75 12.08
C SER A 153 1.46 -11.66 11.08
N SER A 154 0.23 -11.75 11.60
CA SER A 154 -0.98 -11.69 10.77
C SER A 154 -1.42 -10.25 10.51
N PHE A 155 -1.79 -9.97 9.27
CA PHE A 155 -2.35 -8.70 8.78
C PHE A 155 -3.63 -8.95 7.97
N TYR A 156 -4.44 -7.91 7.80
CA TYR A 156 -5.69 -8.00 7.06
C TYR A 156 -5.51 -7.59 5.60
N PHE A 157 -5.95 -8.45 4.68
CA PHE A 157 -5.89 -8.29 3.24
C PHE A 157 -7.28 -8.20 2.63
N VAL A 158 -7.41 -7.44 1.54
CA VAL A 158 -8.57 -7.46 0.64
C VAL A 158 -8.15 -6.96 -0.73
N HIS A 159 -7.73 -7.86 -1.63
CA HIS A 159 -7.22 -7.47 -2.95
C HIS A 159 -7.33 -8.61 -3.99
N SER A 160 -7.43 -8.24 -5.26
CA SER A 160 -7.45 -9.16 -6.42
C SER A 160 -6.18 -9.09 -7.26
N TYR A 161 -5.35 -8.06 -7.01
CA TYR A 161 -4.10 -7.79 -7.69
C TYR A 161 -3.01 -7.60 -6.65
N TYR A 162 -1.76 -7.86 -7.02
CA TYR A 162 -0.59 -7.66 -6.16
C TYR A 162 0.60 -7.16 -6.97
N VAL A 163 1.60 -6.61 -6.30
CA VAL A 163 2.80 -6.08 -6.95
C VAL A 163 3.79 -7.19 -7.29
N SER A 164 4.36 -7.11 -8.48
CA SER A 164 5.50 -7.93 -8.94
C SER A 164 6.68 -6.99 -9.18
N ALA A 165 7.51 -6.82 -8.17
CA ALA A 165 8.70 -6.00 -8.24
C ALA A 165 9.71 -6.60 -9.23
N SER A 166 10.32 -5.76 -10.07
CA SER A 166 11.38 -6.19 -11.00
C SER A 166 12.70 -6.46 -10.29
N ASP A 167 12.93 -5.78 -9.16
CA ASP A 167 14.08 -6.01 -8.29
C ASP A 167 13.62 -6.78 -7.05
N PRO A 168 14.09 -8.02 -6.83
CA PRO A 168 13.74 -8.79 -5.63
C PRO A 168 14.12 -8.09 -4.32
N GLU A 169 15.15 -7.23 -4.35
CA GLU A 169 15.59 -6.47 -3.18
C GLU A 169 14.56 -5.45 -2.70
N ASP A 170 13.61 -5.06 -3.53
CA ASP A 170 12.50 -4.20 -3.12
C ASP A 170 11.46 -4.93 -2.26
N THR A 171 11.40 -6.27 -2.34
CA THR A 171 10.45 -7.06 -1.53
C THR A 171 10.98 -7.19 -0.10
N VAL A 172 10.25 -6.65 0.86
CA VAL A 172 10.58 -6.72 2.30
C VAL A 172 9.57 -7.56 3.09
N GLY A 173 8.51 -7.99 2.43
CA GLY A 173 7.53 -8.90 3.01
C GLY A 173 6.78 -9.69 1.96
N SER A 174 6.57 -10.98 2.23
CA SER A 174 5.85 -11.91 1.36
C SER A 174 4.76 -12.66 2.12
N THR A 175 3.72 -13.04 1.40
CA THR A 175 2.58 -13.79 1.94
C THR A 175 2.26 -14.97 1.01
N ASN A 176 1.86 -16.10 1.59
CA ASN A 176 1.42 -17.25 0.82
C ASN A 176 -0.11 -17.28 0.69
N TYR A 177 -0.60 -17.27 -0.55
CA TYR A 177 -2.02 -17.45 -0.87
C TYR A 177 -2.16 -18.16 -2.23
N GLY A 178 -2.09 -19.50 -2.21
CA GLY A 178 -2.00 -20.30 -3.43
C GLY A 178 -0.68 -20.19 -4.17
N GLY A 179 0.31 -19.54 -3.56
CA GLY A 179 1.65 -19.21 -4.00
C GLY A 179 2.15 -17.98 -3.25
N TRP A 180 3.48 -17.82 -3.18
CA TRP A 180 4.08 -16.64 -2.56
C TRP A 180 3.91 -15.42 -3.45
N PHE A 181 3.49 -14.30 -2.86
CA PHE A 181 3.43 -13.00 -3.51
C PHE A 181 4.03 -11.91 -2.62
N THR A 182 4.51 -10.83 -3.23
CA THR A 182 5.00 -9.64 -2.52
C THR A 182 3.85 -8.95 -1.82
N SER A 183 3.95 -8.76 -0.51
CA SER A 183 2.93 -8.12 0.34
C SER A 183 3.41 -6.88 1.06
N ALA A 184 4.72 -6.60 0.97
CA ALA A 184 5.31 -5.32 1.37
C ALA A 184 6.58 -5.05 0.57
N VAL A 185 6.78 -3.80 0.22
CA VAL A 185 7.96 -3.33 -0.53
C VAL A 185 8.61 -2.14 0.17
N ALA A 186 9.94 -2.00 -0.02
CA ALA A 186 10.68 -0.83 0.41
C ALA A 186 11.80 -0.48 -0.58
N ARG A 187 11.91 0.81 -0.91
CA ARG A 187 13.00 1.37 -1.72
C ARG A 187 13.23 2.82 -1.29
N ASP A 188 14.48 3.17 -1.00
CA ASP A 188 14.87 4.50 -0.56
C ASP A 188 14.02 4.98 0.65
N ASN A 189 13.22 6.02 0.46
CA ASN A 189 12.32 6.59 1.46
C ASN A 189 10.87 6.06 1.36
N ILE A 190 10.60 5.10 0.49
CA ILE A 190 9.28 4.49 0.30
C ILE A 190 9.21 3.18 1.07
N PHE A 191 8.13 3.00 1.80
CA PHE A 191 7.66 1.71 2.29
C PHE A 191 6.18 1.55 1.90
N ALA A 192 5.78 0.38 1.45
CA ALA A 192 4.38 0.18 1.11
C ALA A 192 3.91 -1.25 1.41
N THR A 193 2.61 -1.40 1.65
CA THR A 193 1.99 -2.67 2.05
C THR A 193 0.73 -2.96 1.24
N GLN A 194 0.58 -4.21 0.83
CA GLN A 194 -0.66 -4.70 0.22
C GLN A 194 -1.78 -4.86 1.26
N PHE A 195 -1.42 -5.17 2.49
CA PHE A 195 -2.37 -5.27 3.59
C PHE A 195 -2.75 -3.89 4.14
N HIS A 196 -3.78 -3.87 4.98
CA HIS A 196 -4.31 -2.68 5.64
C HIS A 196 -3.83 -2.60 7.08
N PRO A 197 -2.79 -1.82 7.42
CA PRO A 197 -2.33 -1.68 8.80
C PRO A 197 -3.45 -1.18 9.73
N GLU A 198 -4.31 -0.26 9.26
CA GLU A 198 -5.44 0.29 10.01
C GLU A 198 -6.53 -0.74 10.37
N LYS A 199 -6.46 -1.95 9.76
CA LYS A 199 -7.35 -3.08 10.03
C LYS A 199 -6.63 -4.27 10.66
N SER A 200 -5.34 -4.12 10.99
CA SER A 200 -4.46 -5.22 11.38
C SER A 200 -4.11 -5.21 12.86
N ALA A 201 -5.01 -4.70 13.71
CA ALA A 201 -4.91 -4.69 15.16
C ALA A 201 -3.53 -4.19 15.66
N GLN A 202 -2.96 -4.86 16.68
CA GLN A 202 -1.73 -4.38 17.33
C GLN A 202 -0.52 -4.27 16.39
N TYR A 203 -0.33 -5.18 15.44
CA TYR A 203 0.83 -5.15 14.55
C TYR A 203 0.69 -4.09 13.44
N GLY A 204 -0.55 -3.82 13.00
CA GLY A 204 -0.83 -2.69 12.13
C GLY A 204 -0.58 -1.36 12.81
N LEU A 205 -1.02 -1.21 14.07
CA LEU A 205 -0.73 -0.02 14.89
C LEU A 205 0.78 0.13 15.15
N LYS A 206 1.49 -0.99 15.40
CA LYS A 206 2.94 -0.98 15.58
C LYS A 206 3.68 -0.51 14.31
N LEU A 207 3.22 -0.93 13.12
CA LEU A 207 3.79 -0.47 11.86
C LEU A 207 3.61 1.05 11.69
N TYR A 208 2.42 1.58 11.99
CA TYR A 208 2.20 3.03 11.99
C TYR A 208 3.05 3.77 13.04
N GLN A 209 3.27 3.19 14.20
CA GLN A 209 4.15 3.76 15.24
C GLN A 209 5.61 3.84 14.76
N ASN A 210 6.04 2.86 13.97
CA ASN A 210 7.40 2.81 13.43
C ASN A 210 7.57 3.76 12.21
N PHE A 211 6.48 4.08 11.51
CA PHE A 211 6.46 5.07 10.44
C PHE A 211 6.46 6.48 10.99
#